data_3379111cf623dd43afa62893a0a3db6c
#
_entry.id   3379111cf623dd43afa62893a0a3db6c
#
_cell.length_a   1.000
_cell.length_b   1.000
_cell.length_c   1.000
_cell.angle_alpha   90.00
_cell.angle_beta   90.00
_cell.angle_gamma   90.00
#
_symmetry.space_group_name_H-M   'P 1'
#
loop_
_entity.id
_entity.type
_entity.pdbx_description
1 polymer ?
#
loop_
_entity_poly.entity_id
_entity_poly.type
_entity_poly.pdbx_seq_one_letter_code
_entity_poly.pdbx_strand_id
1 'polypeptide(L)'
;MTINVYNWGEYISNGTEGSLDVNAEFTRRTGIEVNYTTFDSNESLYSKLAGGGASYDVIVPSDYMISKLMNENMLAELDFSNIPNFEYIDEQFRNPDYDPENKFSVPYTWGTVGLFYNTDYVTEPVTSWSILWDEQYSGKILMFDNPRDAFAIAQERLGFSLNSTDESEWEQAAMLLKEQKPLVQAYVMDQIFDKMESGEAWLAPYYSGDAGTLVENNDNIKFIVPEEGTNYFVDAMCIPATAEHKKEAELYINFMCDPEISGANMDFVATPPRRPLRKTILIPTPSQIPSTTRIRTCSTAPRFSSISRARRAICLIRSGQRSKWAAPANPRFSSPSS
;
A
#
# COMPACT_ATOMS: atom_id res chain seq x y z
N MET A 1 -11.44 30.04 2.22
CA MET A 1 -11.78 28.77 2.88
C MET A 1 -10.69 27.79 2.51
N THR A 2 -10.25 26.93 3.45
CA THR A 2 -9.14 26.00 3.24
C THR A 2 -9.59 24.62 3.69
N ILE A 3 -9.33 23.58 2.88
CA ILE A 3 -9.49 22.18 3.25
C ILE A 3 -8.14 21.55 3.58
N ASN A 4 -8.13 20.57 4.50
CA ASN A 4 -6.94 19.84 4.89
C ASN A 4 -6.95 18.44 4.27
N VAL A 5 -5.99 18.17 3.39
CA VAL A 5 -5.82 16.89 2.69
C VAL A 5 -4.61 16.15 3.26
N TYR A 6 -4.79 14.88 3.61
CA TYR A 6 -3.74 14.03 4.15
C TYR A 6 -3.58 12.77 3.29
N ASN A 7 -2.49 12.69 2.57
CA ASN A 7 -2.23 11.68 1.55
C ASN A 7 -0.82 11.09 1.73
N TRP A 8 -0.46 10.15 0.89
CA TRP A 8 0.90 9.60 0.80
C TRP A 8 1.89 10.62 0.24
N GLY A 9 3.18 10.42 0.49
CA GLY A 9 4.25 11.13 -0.21
C GLY A 9 4.26 10.78 -1.70
N GLU A 10 4.74 11.68 -2.55
CA GLU A 10 4.87 11.51 -4.02
C GLU A 10 3.59 11.00 -4.74
N TYR A 11 2.43 11.33 -4.22
CA TYR A 11 1.15 10.73 -4.61
C TYR A 11 0.17 11.72 -5.23
N ILE A 12 0.65 12.91 -5.62
CA ILE A 12 -0.13 13.94 -6.31
C ILE A 12 0.76 14.78 -7.21
N SER A 13 0.28 15.10 -8.39
CA SER A 13 0.94 16.03 -9.31
C SER A 13 0.99 17.44 -8.73
N ASN A 14 2.18 17.99 -8.60
CA ASN A 14 2.49 19.19 -7.83
C ASN A 14 3.06 20.34 -8.68
N GLY A 15 2.98 20.25 -10.01
CA GLY A 15 3.48 21.27 -10.93
C GLY A 15 4.98 21.20 -11.22
N THR A 16 5.70 20.23 -10.65
CA THR A 16 7.12 20.02 -10.99
C THR A 16 7.25 19.42 -12.39
N GLU A 17 8.38 19.68 -13.06
CA GLU A 17 8.72 19.16 -14.39
C GLU A 17 7.71 19.45 -15.50
N GLY A 18 6.88 20.49 -15.32
CA GLY A 18 5.84 20.88 -16.28
C GLY A 18 4.54 20.10 -16.13
N SER A 19 4.41 19.29 -15.09
CA SER A 19 3.16 18.63 -14.73
C SER A 19 2.09 19.64 -14.27
N LEU A 20 0.84 19.18 -14.18
CA LEU A 20 -0.23 19.99 -13.61
C LEU A 20 -0.07 20.05 -12.08
N ASP A 21 -0.11 21.27 -11.50
CA ASP A 21 -0.34 21.40 -10.06
C ASP A 21 -1.83 21.21 -9.77
N VAL A 22 -2.19 20.01 -9.35
CA VAL A 22 -3.58 19.60 -9.14
C VAL A 22 -4.25 20.43 -8.04
N ASN A 23 -3.55 20.69 -6.94
CA ASN A 23 -4.10 21.47 -5.83
C ASN A 23 -4.27 22.96 -6.20
N ALA A 24 -3.30 23.53 -6.92
CA ALA A 24 -3.43 24.89 -7.43
C ALA A 24 -4.57 25.01 -8.46
N GLU A 25 -4.76 24.01 -9.31
CA GLU A 25 -5.87 23.99 -10.28
C GLU A 25 -7.24 23.87 -9.58
N PHE A 26 -7.35 23.06 -8.53
CA PHE A 26 -8.54 23.01 -7.69
C PHE A 26 -8.85 24.38 -7.09
N THR A 27 -7.84 25.03 -6.49
CA THR A 27 -7.98 26.37 -5.91
C THR A 27 -8.39 27.39 -6.98
N ARG A 28 -7.80 27.32 -8.16
CA ARG A 28 -8.13 28.22 -9.28
C ARG A 28 -9.59 28.07 -9.74
N ARG A 29 -10.12 26.83 -9.78
CA ARG A 29 -11.51 26.55 -10.23
C ARG A 29 -12.54 26.89 -9.17
N THR A 30 -12.23 26.69 -7.89
CA THR A 30 -13.22 26.73 -6.80
C THR A 30 -13.06 27.92 -5.84
N GLY A 31 -11.87 28.51 -5.76
CA GLY A 31 -11.51 29.48 -4.73
C GLY A 31 -11.25 28.85 -3.34
N ILE A 32 -11.23 27.52 -3.23
CA ILE A 32 -10.94 26.80 -2.00
C ILE A 32 -9.45 26.45 -2.00
N GLU A 33 -8.75 26.86 -0.94
CA GLU A 33 -7.34 26.52 -0.77
C GLU A 33 -7.17 25.08 -0.24
N VAL A 34 -6.07 24.43 -0.61
CA VAL A 34 -5.72 23.08 -0.16
C VAL A 34 -4.47 23.15 0.71
N ASN A 35 -4.60 22.78 1.98
CA ASN A 35 -3.49 22.51 2.86
C ASN A 35 -3.16 21.00 2.77
N TYR A 36 -2.10 20.65 2.01
CA TYR A 36 -1.74 19.30 1.71
C TYR A 36 -0.60 18.83 2.63
N THR A 37 -0.80 17.71 3.30
CA THR A 37 0.20 17.09 4.17
C THR A 37 0.30 15.60 3.88
N THR A 38 1.44 14.99 4.22
CA THR A 38 1.72 13.60 3.88
C THR A 38 1.92 12.72 5.12
N PHE A 39 1.71 11.40 4.93
CA PHE A 39 1.97 10.36 5.90
C PHE A 39 2.80 9.22 5.27
N ASP A 40 3.52 8.49 6.11
CA ASP A 40 4.44 7.44 5.67
C ASP A 40 3.83 6.03 5.77
N SER A 41 2.72 5.87 6.50
CA SER A 41 2.04 4.59 6.67
C SER A 41 0.59 4.76 7.10
N ASN A 42 -0.27 3.80 6.73
CA ASN A 42 -1.66 3.75 7.21
C ASN A 42 -1.75 3.78 8.75
N GLU A 43 -0.75 3.23 9.40
CA GLU A 43 -0.67 3.19 10.85
C GLU A 43 -0.38 4.56 11.46
N SER A 44 0.47 5.37 10.82
CA SER A 44 0.72 6.75 11.24
C SER A 44 -0.51 7.63 11.00
N LEU A 45 -1.17 7.46 9.86
CA LEU A 45 -2.47 8.09 9.56
C LEU A 45 -3.49 7.75 10.64
N TYR A 46 -3.70 6.45 10.91
CA TYR A 46 -4.65 6.00 11.92
C TYR A 46 -4.34 6.59 13.30
N SER A 47 -3.09 6.53 13.73
CA SER A 47 -2.67 7.03 15.04
C SER A 47 -2.93 8.52 15.19
N LYS A 48 -2.77 9.28 14.12
CA LYS A 48 -3.01 10.73 14.10
C LYS A 48 -4.50 11.07 14.16
N LEU A 49 -5.34 10.33 13.42
CA LEU A 49 -6.80 10.47 13.49
C LEU A 49 -7.34 10.10 14.88
N ALA A 50 -6.91 8.95 15.41
CA ALA A 50 -7.34 8.46 16.72
C ALA A 50 -6.88 9.38 17.88
N GLY A 51 -5.75 10.07 17.70
CA GLY A 51 -5.24 11.04 18.68
C GLY A 51 -6.03 12.35 18.75
N GLY A 52 -6.93 12.62 17.81
CA GLY A 52 -7.85 13.78 17.82
C GLY A 52 -7.18 15.15 17.72
N GLY A 53 -5.87 15.21 17.43
CA GLY A 53 -5.10 16.46 17.42
C GLY A 53 -5.05 17.21 16.07
N ALA A 54 -5.66 16.67 15.03
CA ALA A 54 -5.66 17.27 13.70
C ALA A 54 -7.02 17.07 13.02
N SER A 55 -7.54 18.15 12.43
CA SER A 55 -8.74 18.12 11.61
C SER A 55 -8.32 17.95 10.16
N TYR A 56 -8.67 16.80 9.55
CA TYR A 56 -8.52 16.55 8.12
C TYR A 56 -9.89 16.48 7.48
N ASP A 57 -9.99 16.98 6.24
CA ASP A 57 -11.21 16.96 5.46
C ASP A 57 -11.20 15.81 4.43
N VAL A 58 -10.03 15.52 3.86
CA VAL A 58 -9.82 14.36 2.97
C VAL A 58 -8.61 13.57 3.41
N ILE A 59 -8.75 12.24 3.42
CA ILE A 59 -7.66 11.29 3.66
C ILE A 59 -7.66 10.22 2.57
N VAL A 60 -6.49 9.63 2.29
CA VAL A 60 -6.33 8.63 1.22
C VAL A 60 -5.69 7.35 1.77
N PRO A 61 -6.39 6.58 2.61
CA PRO A 61 -5.90 5.30 3.14
C PRO A 61 -6.06 4.16 2.14
N SER A 62 -5.35 3.06 2.42
CA SER A 62 -5.54 1.80 1.69
C SER A 62 -6.76 1.03 2.20
N ASP A 63 -7.27 0.13 1.38
CA ASP A 63 -8.47 -0.69 1.55
C ASP A 63 -8.65 -1.29 2.96
N TYR A 64 -7.62 -1.97 3.48
CA TYR A 64 -7.67 -2.58 4.82
C TYR A 64 -7.81 -1.55 5.95
N MET A 65 -7.24 -0.35 5.74
CA MET A 65 -7.34 0.73 6.71
C MET A 65 -8.72 1.39 6.61
N ILE A 66 -9.30 1.50 5.41
CA ILE A 66 -10.68 1.96 5.21
C ILE A 66 -11.65 1.05 5.98
N SER A 67 -11.54 -0.27 5.79
CA SER A 67 -12.32 -1.25 6.57
C SER A 67 -12.21 -1.03 8.07
N LYS A 68 -10.98 -0.76 8.55
CA LYS A 68 -10.74 -0.50 9.98
C LYS A 68 -11.42 0.78 10.45
N LEU A 69 -11.24 1.88 9.71
CA LEU A 69 -11.81 3.19 10.04
C LEU A 69 -13.35 3.15 10.00
N MET A 70 -13.96 2.42 9.05
CA MET A 70 -15.40 2.21 8.99
C MET A 70 -15.91 1.46 10.23
N ASN A 71 -15.26 0.35 10.59
CA ASN A 71 -15.63 -0.45 11.76
C ASN A 71 -15.54 0.33 13.09
N GLU A 72 -14.71 1.36 13.13
CA GLU A 72 -14.53 2.24 14.28
C GLU A 72 -15.37 3.54 14.19
N ASN A 73 -16.23 3.67 13.17
CA ASN A 73 -17.06 4.84 12.90
C ASN A 73 -16.23 6.14 12.79
N MET A 74 -15.06 6.06 12.19
CA MET A 74 -14.14 7.18 12.02
C MET A 74 -14.27 7.87 10.65
N LEU A 75 -15.15 7.39 9.76
CA LEU A 75 -15.43 7.98 8.44
C LEU A 75 -16.85 8.54 8.38
N ALA A 76 -17.03 9.61 7.61
CA ALA A 76 -18.33 10.17 7.26
C ALA A 76 -18.86 9.51 5.98
N GLU A 77 -20.17 9.24 5.92
CA GLU A 77 -20.82 8.83 4.67
C GLU A 77 -20.75 9.96 3.63
N LEU A 78 -20.46 9.60 2.39
CA LEU A 78 -20.38 10.52 1.25
C LEU A 78 -21.75 10.82 0.67
N ASP A 79 -21.96 12.09 0.26
CA ASP A 79 -23.12 12.47 -0.54
C ASP A 79 -22.72 12.50 -2.03
N PHE A 80 -23.03 11.43 -2.75
CA PHE A 80 -22.71 11.30 -4.17
C PHE A 80 -23.42 12.32 -5.08
N SER A 81 -24.42 13.04 -4.58
CA SER A 81 -24.98 14.17 -5.33
C SER A 81 -23.95 15.32 -5.49
N ASN A 82 -22.96 15.40 -4.62
CA ASN A 82 -21.83 16.33 -4.71
C ASN A 82 -20.62 15.74 -5.46
N ILE A 83 -20.67 14.45 -5.84
CA ILE A 83 -19.58 13.73 -6.52
C ILE A 83 -20.09 13.12 -7.85
N PRO A 84 -20.67 13.92 -8.77
CA PRO A 84 -21.20 13.38 -10.03
C PRO A 84 -20.13 12.71 -10.89
N ASN A 85 -18.88 13.15 -10.83
CA ASN A 85 -17.78 12.54 -11.60
C ASN A 85 -17.42 11.10 -11.13
N PHE A 86 -18.06 10.59 -10.08
CA PHE A 86 -17.94 9.17 -9.72
C PHE A 86 -18.39 8.24 -10.88
N GLU A 87 -19.21 8.74 -11.78
CA GLU A 87 -19.59 8.01 -12.99
C GLU A 87 -18.41 7.62 -13.91
N TYR A 88 -17.27 8.33 -13.80
CA TYR A 88 -16.04 8.04 -14.57
C TYR A 88 -15.12 7.01 -13.89
N ILE A 89 -15.40 6.63 -12.64
CA ILE A 89 -14.66 5.53 -11.98
C ILE A 89 -14.98 4.23 -12.71
N ASP A 90 -13.93 3.49 -13.06
CA ASP A 90 -14.07 2.18 -13.72
C ASP A 90 -14.92 1.23 -12.87
N GLU A 91 -15.83 0.51 -13.52
CA GLU A 91 -16.82 -0.36 -12.88
C GLU A 91 -16.17 -1.43 -11.99
N GLN A 92 -14.98 -1.91 -12.35
CA GLN A 92 -14.23 -2.90 -11.58
C GLN A 92 -13.80 -2.43 -10.19
N PHE A 93 -13.73 -1.10 -9.97
CA PHE A 93 -13.36 -0.50 -8.69
C PHE A 93 -14.57 0.01 -7.89
N ARG A 94 -15.78 -0.14 -8.43
CA ARG A 94 -17.01 0.24 -7.73
C ARG A 94 -17.50 -0.90 -6.85
N ASN A 95 -18.11 -0.55 -5.73
CA ASN A 95 -18.65 -1.50 -4.76
C ASN A 95 -17.61 -2.55 -4.30
N PRO A 96 -16.41 -2.10 -3.85
CA PRO A 96 -15.37 -3.01 -3.42
C PRO A 96 -15.76 -3.75 -2.13
N ASP A 97 -15.19 -4.92 -1.90
CA ASP A 97 -15.49 -5.74 -0.72
C ASP A 97 -15.33 -5.00 0.61
N TYR A 98 -14.43 -4.03 0.67
CA TYR A 98 -14.19 -3.24 1.89
C TYR A 98 -15.23 -2.13 2.11
N ASP A 99 -15.94 -1.69 1.07
CA ASP A 99 -17.02 -0.70 1.09
C ASP A 99 -18.08 -1.05 0.03
N PRO A 100 -18.89 -2.11 0.26
CA PRO A 100 -19.74 -2.73 -0.79
C PRO A 100 -20.80 -1.83 -1.38
N GLU A 101 -21.11 -0.72 -0.73
CA GLU A 101 -22.11 0.24 -1.19
C GLU A 101 -21.47 1.57 -1.63
N ASN A 102 -20.13 1.65 -1.63
CA ASN A 102 -19.35 2.89 -1.83
C ASN A 102 -19.84 4.06 -0.96
N LYS A 103 -20.24 3.78 0.28
CA LYS A 103 -20.76 4.84 1.16
C LYS A 103 -19.68 5.78 1.71
N PHE A 104 -18.45 5.29 1.86
CA PHE A 104 -17.41 5.99 2.61
C PHE A 104 -16.17 6.30 1.78
N SER A 105 -16.05 5.73 0.58
CA SER A 105 -14.82 5.80 -0.19
C SER A 105 -15.05 6.01 -1.68
N VAL A 106 -14.11 6.73 -2.30
CA VAL A 106 -14.00 6.86 -3.76
C VAL A 106 -12.61 6.41 -4.18
N PRO A 107 -12.45 5.38 -5.03
CA PRO A 107 -11.16 4.90 -5.50
C PRO A 107 -10.28 6.04 -6.05
N TYR A 108 -9.01 6.04 -5.64
CA TYR A 108 -8.02 7.02 -6.07
C TYR A 108 -6.99 6.39 -6.99
N THR A 109 -6.33 5.34 -6.52
CA THR A 109 -5.37 4.57 -7.29
C THR A 109 -5.34 3.13 -6.82
N TRP A 110 -4.63 2.29 -7.55
CA TRP A 110 -4.45 0.87 -7.22
C TRP A 110 -3.08 0.41 -7.66
N GLY A 111 -2.62 -0.68 -7.09
CA GLY A 111 -1.37 -1.29 -7.48
C GLY A 111 -1.25 -2.73 -7.02
N THR A 112 -0.15 -3.33 -7.44
CA THR A 112 0.28 -4.65 -6.98
C THR A 112 1.67 -4.56 -6.38
N VAL A 113 2.04 -5.54 -5.59
CA VAL A 113 3.41 -5.75 -5.13
C VAL A 113 4.09 -6.72 -6.07
N GLY A 114 5.33 -6.46 -6.42
CA GLY A 114 6.14 -7.36 -7.21
C GLY A 114 7.57 -7.41 -6.71
N LEU A 115 8.42 -8.07 -7.46
CA LEU A 115 9.83 -8.28 -7.12
C LEU A 115 10.73 -7.62 -8.15
N PHE A 116 11.56 -6.67 -7.69
CA PHE A 116 12.68 -6.14 -8.44
C PHE A 116 13.90 -7.03 -8.25
N TYR A 117 14.62 -7.27 -9.34
CA TYR A 117 15.90 -7.96 -9.30
C TYR A 117 16.88 -7.38 -10.32
N ASN A 118 18.17 -7.41 -9.99
CA ASN A 118 19.22 -6.92 -10.86
C ASN A 118 19.87 -8.09 -11.61
N THR A 119 19.73 -8.12 -12.92
CA THR A 119 20.18 -9.20 -13.80
C THR A 119 21.73 -9.31 -13.92
N ASP A 120 22.49 -8.31 -13.47
CA ASP A 120 23.95 -8.41 -13.39
C ASP A 120 24.38 -9.43 -12.32
N TYR A 121 23.54 -9.66 -11.32
CA TYR A 121 23.85 -10.50 -10.16
C TYR A 121 22.91 -11.69 -10.00
N VAL A 122 21.66 -11.55 -10.46
CA VAL A 122 20.63 -12.59 -10.39
C VAL A 122 20.41 -13.13 -11.81
N THR A 123 21.15 -14.17 -12.17
CA THR A 123 21.20 -14.71 -13.54
C THR A 123 20.16 -15.82 -13.79
N GLU A 124 19.64 -16.43 -12.74
CA GLU A 124 18.59 -17.44 -12.84
C GLU A 124 17.21 -16.80 -13.05
N PRO A 125 16.29 -17.48 -13.74
CA PRO A 125 14.93 -16.98 -13.89
C PRO A 125 14.25 -16.76 -12.54
N VAL A 126 13.75 -15.55 -12.30
CA VAL A 126 13.02 -15.19 -11.09
C VAL A 126 11.53 -15.35 -11.35
N THR A 127 10.86 -16.29 -10.68
CA THR A 127 9.43 -16.56 -10.86
C THR A 127 8.68 -16.68 -9.53
N SER A 128 9.38 -16.71 -8.39
CA SER A 128 8.82 -17.04 -7.09
C SER A 128 9.32 -16.11 -5.99
N TRP A 129 8.46 -15.83 -5.02
CA TRP A 129 8.85 -15.14 -3.79
C TRP A 129 9.94 -15.90 -3.01
N SER A 130 10.10 -17.21 -3.25
CA SER A 130 11.07 -18.05 -2.52
C SER A 130 12.51 -17.59 -2.68
N ILE A 131 12.85 -16.85 -3.75
CA ILE A 131 14.19 -16.29 -3.95
C ILE A 131 14.61 -15.33 -2.83
N LEU A 132 13.65 -14.69 -2.14
CA LEU A 132 13.92 -13.82 -0.99
C LEU A 132 14.39 -14.59 0.27
N TRP A 133 14.43 -15.92 0.22
CA TRP A 133 14.95 -16.82 1.25
C TRP A 133 16.17 -17.59 0.79
N ASP A 134 16.71 -17.28 -0.38
CA ASP A 134 17.89 -17.95 -0.88
C ASP A 134 19.17 -17.38 -0.23
N GLU A 135 19.91 -18.22 0.44
CA GLU A 135 21.14 -17.86 1.17
C GLU A 135 22.24 -17.29 0.26
N GLN A 136 22.22 -17.61 -1.05
CA GLN A 136 23.19 -17.07 -1.99
C GLN A 136 23.10 -15.54 -2.14
N TYR A 137 21.93 -14.96 -1.83
CA TYR A 137 21.70 -13.52 -1.89
C TYR A 137 21.75 -12.86 -0.50
N SER A 138 22.31 -13.54 0.50
CA SER A 138 22.41 -12.99 1.85
C SER A 138 23.08 -11.63 1.88
N GLY A 139 22.47 -10.66 2.56
CA GLY A 139 22.94 -9.28 2.63
C GLY A 139 22.72 -8.46 1.35
N LYS A 140 21.99 -9.02 0.36
CA LYS A 140 21.63 -8.37 -0.91
C LYS A 140 20.12 -8.26 -1.13
N ILE A 141 19.35 -8.66 -0.15
CA ILE A 141 17.88 -8.64 -0.15
C ILE A 141 17.40 -7.45 0.67
N LEU A 142 16.57 -6.61 0.08
CA LEU A 142 15.76 -5.64 0.80
C LEU A 142 14.40 -6.26 1.15
N MET A 143 13.75 -5.72 2.15
CA MET A 143 12.40 -6.11 2.53
C MET A 143 11.60 -4.89 2.94
N PHE A 144 10.27 -4.96 2.83
CA PHE A 144 9.39 -3.88 3.24
C PHE A 144 9.53 -3.52 4.73
N ASP A 145 9.59 -2.23 5.02
CA ASP A 145 9.33 -1.69 6.36
C ASP A 145 7.82 -1.50 6.61
N ASN A 146 6.99 -1.88 5.65
CA ASN A 146 5.54 -1.98 5.79
C ASN A 146 5.16 -3.40 6.25
N PRO A 147 4.58 -3.56 7.47
CA PRO A 147 4.23 -4.88 8.02
C PRO A 147 3.23 -5.64 7.16
N ARG A 148 2.26 -4.95 6.57
CA ARG A 148 1.20 -5.59 5.79
C ARG A 148 1.78 -6.31 4.59
N ASP A 149 2.62 -5.63 3.82
CA ASP A 149 3.21 -6.20 2.61
C ASP A 149 4.29 -7.24 2.92
N ALA A 150 5.08 -7.04 3.97
CA ALA A 150 6.04 -8.05 4.40
C ALA A 150 5.36 -9.37 4.76
N PHE A 151 4.23 -9.31 5.49
CA PHE A 151 3.44 -10.51 5.82
C PHE A 151 2.73 -11.08 4.59
N ALA A 152 2.23 -10.24 3.67
CA ALA A 152 1.60 -10.69 2.44
C ALA A 152 2.54 -11.59 1.63
N ILE A 153 3.80 -11.21 1.45
CA ILE A 153 4.81 -12.00 0.75
C ILE A 153 5.04 -13.37 1.44
N ALA A 154 5.11 -13.39 2.75
CA ALA A 154 5.27 -14.65 3.49
C ALA A 154 4.02 -15.53 3.39
N GLN A 155 2.82 -14.94 3.43
CA GLN A 155 1.56 -15.65 3.25
C GLN A 155 1.42 -16.22 1.84
N GLU A 156 1.77 -15.44 0.80
CA GLU A 156 1.78 -15.92 -0.58
C GLU A 156 2.71 -17.12 -0.75
N ARG A 157 3.94 -17.02 -0.23
CA ARG A 157 4.90 -18.14 -0.26
C ARG A 157 4.38 -19.40 0.44
N LEU A 158 3.59 -19.25 1.52
CA LEU A 158 2.97 -20.36 2.24
C LEU A 158 1.65 -20.83 1.60
N GLY A 159 1.16 -20.14 0.58
CA GLY A 159 -0.13 -20.43 -0.06
C GLY A 159 -1.35 -20.03 0.79
N PHE A 160 -1.17 -19.17 1.79
CA PHE A 160 -2.24 -18.68 2.64
C PHE A 160 -3.00 -17.51 2.00
N SER A 161 -4.21 -17.26 2.48
CA SER A 161 -4.97 -16.09 2.09
C SER A 161 -4.40 -14.83 2.74
N LEU A 162 -4.25 -13.75 1.98
CA LEU A 162 -3.87 -12.44 2.53
C LEU A 162 -4.93 -11.87 3.47
N ASN A 163 -6.16 -12.36 3.38
CA ASN A 163 -7.29 -12.01 4.23
C ASN A 163 -7.58 -13.05 5.33
N SER A 164 -6.61 -13.94 5.59
CA SER A 164 -6.77 -14.96 6.64
C SER A 164 -7.02 -14.31 8.00
N THR A 165 -7.96 -14.90 8.74
CA THR A 165 -8.23 -14.58 10.14
C THR A 165 -7.71 -15.65 11.10
N ASP A 166 -7.06 -16.69 10.58
CA ASP A 166 -6.46 -17.76 11.37
C ASP A 166 -5.13 -17.30 11.97
N GLU A 167 -5.09 -17.21 13.30
CA GLU A 167 -3.87 -16.82 14.03
C GLU A 167 -2.68 -17.74 13.74
N SER A 168 -2.92 -19.03 13.48
CA SER A 168 -1.85 -19.99 13.21
C SER A 168 -1.15 -19.73 11.87
N GLU A 169 -1.88 -19.26 10.85
CA GLU A 169 -1.29 -18.85 9.56
C GLU A 169 -0.43 -17.60 9.70
N TRP A 170 -0.87 -16.65 10.54
CA TRP A 170 -0.07 -15.46 10.86
C TRP A 170 1.19 -15.80 11.66
N GLU A 171 1.11 -16.76 12.59
CA GLU A 171 2.28 -17.24 13.33
C GLU A 171 3.29 -17.92 12.40
N GLN A 172 2.83 -18.74 11.46
CA GLN A 172 3.69 -19.39 10.46
C GLN A 172 4.36 -18.36 9.54
N ALA A 173 3.61 -17.37 9.05
CA ALA A 173 4.19 -16.28 8.26
C ALA A 173 5.24 -15.49 9.06
N ALA A 174 4.99 -15.22 10.35
CA ALA A 174 5.95 -14.56 11.22
C ALA A 174 7.22 -15.41 11.44
N MET A 175 7.07 -16.74 11.55
CA MET A 175 8.24 -17.65 11.65
C MET A 175 9.06 -17.61 10.38
N LEU A 176 8.42 -17.67 9.22
CA LEU A 176 9.08 -17.59 7.92
C LEU A 176 9.87 -16.29 7.74
N LEU A 177 9.27 -15.14 8.13
CA LEU A 177 9.98 -13.85 8.12
C LEU A 177 11.16 -13.80 9.12
N LYS A 178 11.07 -14.51 10.25
CA LYS A 178 12.21 -14.62 11.18
C LYS A 178 13.35 -15.44 10.58
N GLU A 179 13.05 -16.50 9.83
CA GLU A 179 14.04 -17.28 9.10
C GLU A 179 14.72 -16.44 8.01
N GLN A 180 13.97 -15.58 7.31
CA GLN A 180 14.52 -14.67 6.30
C GLN A 180 15.45 -13.60 6.88
N LYS A 181 15.17 -13.15 8.10
CA LYS A 181 15.83 -11.97 8.68
C LYS A 181 17.35 -11.94 8.58
N PRO A 182 18.11 -13.04 8.79
CA PRO A 182 19.55 -13.04 8.65
C PRO A 182 20.04 -12.75 7.23
N LEU A 183 19.19 -12.94 6.22
CA LEU A 183 19.51 -12.73 4.81
C LEU A 183 19.23 -11.30 4.38
N VAL A 184 18.36 -10.59 5.09
CA VAL A 184 17.90 -9.24 4.74
C VAL A 184 18.96 -8.21 5.10
N GLN A 185 19.35 -7.38 4.12
CA GLN A 185 20.25 -6.25 4.30
C GLN A 185 19.59 -5.15 5.14
N ALA A 186 18.37 -4.76 4.74
CA ALA A 186 17.62 -3.69 5.38
C ALA A 186 16.11 -3.83 5.14
N TYR A 187 15.33 -3.30 6.08
CA TYR A 187 13.91 -3.05 5.90
C TYR A 187 13.75 -1.59 5.48
N VAL A 188 13.14 -1.36 4.32
CA VAL A 188 13.11 -0.05 3.65
C VAL A 188 11.74 0.24 3.03
N MET A 189 11.53 1.50 2.71
CA MET A 189 10.52 1.98 1.78
C MET A 189 11.27 2.64 0.60
N ASP A 190 11.18 3.94 0.41
CA ASP A 190 11.74 4.66 -0.76
C ASP A 190 13.27 4.54 -0.91
N GLN A 191 13.99 4.13 0.15
CA GLN A 191 15.43 3.85 0.05
C GLN A 191 15.79 2.70 -0.90
N ILE A 192 14.76 1.97 -1.40
CA ILE A 192 14.96 0.94 -2.42
C ILE A 192 15.58 1.51 -3.69
N PHE A 193 15.19 2.72 -4.11
CA PHE A 193 15.67 3.33 -5.34
C PHE A 193 17.20 3.44 -5.36
N ASP A 194 17.75 4.14 -4.38
CA ASP A 194 19.20 4.34 -4.29
C ASP A 194 19.97 3.00 -4.18
N LYS A 195 19.44 2.06 -3.39
CA LYS A 195 20.12 0.78 -3.13
C LYS A 195 20.11 -0.18 -4.31
N MET A 196 19.03 -0.21 -5.07
CA MET A 196 18.94 -1.02 -6.28
C MET A 196 19.74 -0.41 -7.43
N GLU A 197 19.65 0.91 -7.63
CA GLU A 197 20.37 1.62 -8.69
C GLU A 197 21.87 1.57 -8.50
N SER A 198 22.37 1.68 -7.26
CA SER A 198 23.80 1.57 -6.96
C SER A 198 24.34 0.14 -7.01
N GLY A 199 23.47 -0.89 -7.11
CA GLY A 199 23.86 -2.30 -7.00
C GLY A 199 24.23 -2.74 -5.59
N GLU A 200 23.93 -1.93 -4.58
CA GLU A 200 24.11 -2.30 -3.18
C GLU A 200 23.18 -3.46 -2.78
N ALA A 201 21.96 -3.45 -3.29
CA ALA A 201 20.99 -4.52 -3.19
C ALA A 201 20.67 -5.14 -4.57
N TRP A 202 20.27 -6.41 -4.59
CA TRP A 202 20.01 -7.18 -5.81
C TRP A 202 18.58 -7.65 -5.96
N LEU A 203 17.88 -7.79 -4.85
CA LEU A 203 16.49 -8.26 -4.75
C LEU A 203 15.71 -7.36 -3.81
N ALA A 204 14.54 -6.91 -4.26
CA ALA A 204 13.68 -6.06 -3.45
C ALA A 204 12.21 -6.19 -3.85
N PRO A 205 11.31 -6.58 -2.96
CA PRO A 205 9.88 -6.44 -3.20
C PRO A 205 9.49 -4.97 -3.12
N TYR A 206 8.65 -4.51 -4.06
CA TYR A 206 8.11 -3.15 -4.03
C TYR A 206 6.85 -3.01 -4.90
N TYR A 207 6.31 -1.82 -4.95
CA TYR A 207 5.06 -1.53 -5.64
C TYR A 207 5.24 -1.40 -7.15
N SER A 208 4.25 -1.88 -7.89
CA SER A 208 4.27 -1.88 -9.36
C SER A 208 4.23 -0.48 -9.98
N GLY A 209 3.66 0.50 -9.28
CA GLY A 209 3.64 1.89 -9.73
C GLY A 209 5.04 2.47 -9.93
N ASP A 210 5.98 2.06 -9.10
CA ASP A 210 7.38 2.53 -9.12
C ASP A 210 8.28 1.72 -10.06
N ALA A 211 7.72 0.67 -10.70
CA ALA A 211 8.50 -0.19 -11.61
C ALA A 211 9.10 0.59 -12.78
N GLY A 212 8.36 1.57 -13.29
CA GLY A 212 8.84 2.45 -14.35
C GLY A 212 10.14 3.15 -13.96
N THR A 213 10.18 3.75 -12.78
CA THR A 213 11.32 4.53 -12.28
C THR A 213 12.60 3.70 -12.22
N LEU A 214 12.56 2.56 -11.55
CA LEU A 214 13.74 1.72 -11.36
C LEU A 214 14.23 1.07 -12.66
N VAL A 215 13.30 0.59 -13.50
CA VAL A 215 13.64 -0.09 -14.76
C VAL A 215 14.14 0.89 -15.82
N GLU A 216 13.61 2.14 -15.84
CA GLU A 216 14.07 3.16 -16.78
C GLU A 216 15.45 3.70 -16.42
N ASN A 217 15.77 3.78 -15.14
CA ASN A 217 17.08 4.25 -14.66
C ASN A 217 18.19 3.21 -14.84
N ASN A 218 17.85 1.92 -14.85
CA ASN A 218 18.82 0.84 -15.00
C ASN A 218 18.23 -0.35 -15.79
N ASP A 219 18.68 -0.53 -17.02
CA ASP A 219 18.23 -1.61 -17.91
C ASP A 219 18.44 -3.03 -17.34
N ASN A 220 19.30 -3.19 -16.35
CA ASN A 220 19.59 -4.45 -15.69
C ASN A 220 18.63 -4.74 -14.52
N ILE A 221 17.81 -3.77 -14.11
CA ILE A 221 16.75 -4.00 -13.14
C ILE A 221 15.50 -4.48 -13.87
N LYS A 222 14.93 -5.57 -13.39
CA LYS A 222 13.69 -6.14 -13.90
C LYS A 222 12.66 -6.21 -12.80
N PHE A 223 11.40 -6.18 -13.19
CA PHE A 223 10.25 -6.33 -12.32
C PHE A 223 9.40 -7.52 -12.75
N ILE A 224 9.02 -8.35 -11.80
CA ILE A 224 8.11 -9.47 -12.03
C ILE A 224 7.03 -9.52 -10.95
N VAL A 225 5.90 -10.12 -11.29
CA VAL A 225 4.91 -10.57 -10.32
C VAL A 225 5.10 -12.08 -10.16
N PRO A 226 5.43 -12.59 -8.97
CA PRO A 226 5.67 -14.01 -8.75
C PRO A 226 4.44 -14.90 -8.99
N GLU A 227 4.70 -16.18 -9.29
CA GLU A 227 3.66 -17.15 -9.66
C GLU A 227 2.71 -17.49 -8.50
N GLU A 228 3.17 -17.41 -7.26
CA GLU A 228 2.35 -17.66 -6.08
C GLU A 228 1.20 -16.66 -5.95
N GLY A 229 1.37 -15.46 -6.48
CA GLY A 229 0.41 -14.38 -6.44
C GLY A 229 1.02 -13.08 -5.94
N THR A 230 0.15 -12.10 -5.73
CA THR A 230 0.56 -10.78 -5.25
C THR A 230 -0.54 -10.10 -4.46
N ASN A 231 -0.14 -9.21 -3.56
CA ASN A 231 -1.04 -8.25 -2.96
C ASN A 231 -1.53 -7.26 -4.03
N TYR A 232 -2.83 -7.16 -4.16
CA TYR A 232 -3.52 -6.12 -4.91
C TYR A 232 -4.16 -5.18 -3.89
N PHE A 233 -3.87 -3.90 -3.96
CA PHE A 233 -4.40 -2.90 -3.06
C PHE A 233 -5.11 -1.78 -3.82
N VAL A 234 -6.06 -1.15 -3.17
CA VAL A 234 -6.73 0.07 -3.63
C VAL A 234 -6.60 1.12 -2.54
N ASP A 235 -6.09 2.28 -2.93
CA ASP A 235 -6.13 3.47 -2.09
C ASP A 235 -7.34 4.30 -2.51
N ALA A 236 -8.10 4.79 -1.53
CA ALA A 236 -9.31 5.55 -1.84
C ALA A 236 -9.45 6.81 -0.98
N MET A 237 -10.06 7.82 -1.56
CA MET A 237 -10.37 9.07 -0.90
C MET A 237 -11.55 8.89 0.05
N CYS A 238 -11.36 9.27 1.30
CA CYS A 238 -12.36 9.20 2.35
C CYS A 238 -12.44 10.52 3.11
N ILE A 239 -13.55 10.76 3.78
CA ILE A 239 -13.77 11.92 4.65
C ILE A 239 -13.82 11.45 6.10
N PRO A 240 -12.94 11.93 7.00
CA PRO A 240 -13.03 11.61 8.42
C PRO A 240 -14.36 12.08 9.02
N ALA A 241 -14.90 11.33 9.99
CA ALA A 241 -16.12 11.72 10.71
C ALA A 241 -15.99 13.07 11.45
N THR A 242 -14.75 13.50 11.70
CA THR A 242 -14.41 14.79 12.36
C THR A 242 -14.16 15.93 11.37
N ALA A 243 -14.35 15.72 10.06
CA ALA A 243 -14.14 16.74 9.04
C ALA A 243 -15.05 17.97 9.25
N GLU A 244 -14.47 19.15 9.19
CA GLU A 244 -15.19 20.41 9.39
C GLU A 244 -15.79 20.94 8.07
N HIS A 245 -15.22 20.54 6.92
CA HIS A 245 -15.57 21.06 5.58
C HIS A 245 -16.01 19.92 4.64
N LYS A 246 -16.94 19.07 5.11
CA LYS A 246 -17.38 17.86 4.38
C LYS A 246 -17.80 18.18 2.93
N LYS A 247 -18.57 19.23 2.69
CA LYS A 247 -19.04 19.57 1.35
C LYS A 247 -17.90 19.98 0.40
N GLU A 248 -16.95 20.73 0.91
CA GLU A 248 -15.76 21.14 0.16
C GLU A 248 -14.81 19.95 -0.09
N ALA A 249 -14.76 19.02 0.86
CA ALA A 249 -14.07 17.74 0.69
C ALA A 249 -14.71 16.88 -0.41
N GLU A 250 -16.04 16.80 -0.46
CA GLU A 250 -16.77 16.14 -1.55
C GLU A 250 -16.53 16.81 -2.91
N LEU A 251 -16.44 18.15 -2.96
CA LEU A 251 -16.06 18.86 -4.18
C LEU A 251 -14.63 18.55 -4.62
N TYR A 252 -13.70 18.39 -3.66
CA TYR A 252 -12.32 18.00 -3.97
C TYR A 252 -12.28 16.58 -4.51
N ILE A 253 -12.99 15.64 -3.88
CA ILE A 253 -13.11 14.25 -4.36
C ILE A 253 -13.71 14.23 -5.77
N ASN A 254 -14.78 15.00 -6.00
CA ASN A 254 -15.37 15.11 -7.33
C ASN A 254 -14.40 15.67 -8.39
N PHE A 255 -13.61 16.68 -8.01
CA PHE A 255 -12.59 17.25 -8.89
C PHE A 255 -11.50 16.23 -9.22
N MET A 256 -11.05 15.42 -8.25
CA MET A 256 -10.08 14.35 -8.47
C MET A 256 -10.60 13.24 -9.39
N CYS A 257 -11.92 13.04 -9.46
CA CYS A 257 -12.56 12.10 -10.38
C CYS A 257 -12.75 12.67 -11.81
N ASP A 258 -12.47 13.94 -12.05
CA ASP A 258 -12.50 14.52 -13.41
C ASP A 258 -11.48 13.80 -14.30
N PRO A 259 -11.86 13.26 -15.48
CA PRO A 259 -10.94 12.47 -16.32
C PRO A 259 -9.66 13.20 -16.74
N GLU A 260 -9.71 14.52 -16.96
CA GLU A 260 -8.53 15.31 -17.31
C GLU A 260 -7.59 15.46 -16.11
N ILE A 261 -8.17 15.70 -14.93
CA ILE A 261 -7.42 15.87 -13.68
C ILE A 261 -6.84 14.53 -13.24
N SER A 262 -7.67 13.50 -13.21
CA SER A 262 -7.24 12.14 -12.87
C SER A 262 -6.14 11.64 -13.80
N GLY A 263 -6.30 11.85 -15.11
CA GLY A 263 -5.30 11.48 -16.11
C GLY A 263 -3.98 12.20 -15.87
N ALA A 264 -3.99 13.53 -15.75
CA ALA A 264 -2.78 14.32 -15.50
C ALA A 264 -2.11 13.97 -14.16
N ASN A 265 -2.92 13.66 -13.14
CA ASN A 265 -2.40 13.22 -11.84
C ASN A 265 -1.74 11.86 -11.91
N MET A 266 -2.38 10.89 -12.57
CA MET A 266 -1.84 9.53 -12.70
C MET A 266 -0.62 9.48 -13.64
N ASP A 267 -0.58 10.28 -14.69
CA ASP A 267 0.61 10.43 -15.53
C ASP A 267 1.83 10.88 -14.70
N PHE A 268 1.64 11.75 -13.73
CA PHE A 268 2.70 12.17 -12.81
C PHE A 268 3.05 11.08 -11.79
N VAL A 269 2.05 10.51 -11.12
CA VAL A 269 2.25 9.50 -10.06
C VAL A 269 2.87 8.21 -10.61
N ALA A 270 2.51 7.82 -11.84
CA ALA A 270 3.03 6.62 -12.50
C ALA A 270 4.30 6.88 -13.33
N THR A 271 4.75 8.12 -13.47
CA THR A 271 5.93 8.49 -14.26
C THR A 271 7.02 9.02 -13.34
N PRO A 272 8.22 8.44 -13.35
CA PRO A 272 9.32 8.98 -12.56
C PRO A 272 9.70 10.39 -12.99
N PRO A 273 10.05 11.26 -12.05
CA PRO A 273 10.56 12.59 -12.37
C PRO A 273 11.98 12.50 -12.92
N ARG A 274 12.20 12.21 -14.16
CA ARG A 274 13.38 12.54 -14.98
C ARG A 274 13.50 11.74 -16.27
N ARG A 275 13.03 12.25 -17.36
CA ARG A 275 13.62 12.49 -18.70
C ARG A 275 12.53 12.56 -19.76
N PRO A 276 12.65 13.44 -20.75
CA PRO A 276 11.75 13.43 -21.89
C PRO A 276 12.18 12.28 -22.79
N LEU A 277 11.41 11.23 -22.90
CA LEU A 277 11.31 10.32 -24.04
C LEU A 277 10.84 8.90 -23.66
N ARG A 278 9.56 8.66 -24.02
CA ARG A 278 9.03 7.45 -24.65
C ARG A 278 9.08 6.10 -23.92
N LYS A 279 7.97 5.71 -23.67
CA LYS A 279 7.18 4.47 -23.78
C LYS A 279 6.41 4.26 -22.50
N THR A 280 5.12 4.53 -22.59
CA THR A 280 4.14 4.11 -21.60
C THR A 280 4.38 2.64 -21.27
N ILE A 281 5.01 2.39 -20.14
CA ILE A 281 4.89 1.09 -19.49
C ILE A 281 3.49 1.12 -18.90
N LEU A 282 2.55 0.52 -19.62
CA LEU A 282 1.21 0.30 -19.13
C LEU A 282 1.35 -0.49 -17.83
N ILE A 283 1.01 0.11 -16.71
CA ILE A 283 0.75 -0.65 -15.49
C ILE A 283 -0.26 -1.72 -15.91
N PRO A 284 0.05 -3.03 -15.76
CA PRO A 284 -0.84 -4.06 -16.24
C PRO A 284 -2.21 -3.87 -15.62
N THR A 285 -3.25 -3.66 -16.42
CA THR A 285 -4.61 -3.75 -15.91
C THR A 285 -4.83 -5.16 -15.34
N PRO A 286 -5.73 -5.39 -14.39
CA PRO A 286 -6.03 -6.72 -13.88
C PRO A 286 -6.29 -7.76 -14.97
N SER A 287 -6.81 -7.33 -16.12
CA SER A 287 -7.01 -8.16 -17.33
C SER A 287 -5.71 -8.49 -18.09
N GLN A 288 -4.61 -7.79 -17.83
CA GLN A 288 -3.30 -7.99 -18.47
C GLN A 288 -2.33 -8.80 -17.62
N ILE A 289 -2.67 -9.03 -16.35
CA ILE A 289 -1.91 -9.95 -15.51
C ILE A 289 -2.21 -11.37 -16.00
N PRO A 290 -1.18 -12.21 -16.24
CA PRO A 290 -1.40 -13.57 -16.73
C PRO A 290 -2.42 -14.30 -15.87
N SER A 291 -3.36 -15.01 -16.51
CA SER A 291 -4.41 -15.78 -15.83
C SER A 291 -3.87 -16.87 -14.88
N THR A 292 -2.58 -17.15 -14.95
CA THR A 292 -1.83 -18.04 -14.05
C THR A 292 -1.42 -17.36 -12.75
N THR A 293 -1.39 -16.02 -12.72
CA THR A 293 -1.03 -15.27 -11.50
C THR A 293 -2.27 -15.13 -10.61
N ARG A 294 -2.21 -15.64 -9.39
CA ARG A 294 -3.29 -15.46 -8.42
C ARG A 294 -3.24 -14.03 -7.87
N ILE A 295 -4.19 -13.19 -8.30
CA ILE A 295 -4.41 -11.89 -7.69
C ILE A 295 -5.29 -12.12 -6.47
N ARG A 296 -4.85 -11.65 -5.31
CA ARG A 296 -5.61 -11.74 -4.07
C ARG A 296 -5.80 -10.35 -3.50
N THR A 297 -7.04 -9.95 -3.34
CA THR A 297 -7.38 -8.67 -2.71
C THR A 297 -7.16 -8.76 -1.21
N CYS A 298 -6.57 -7.73 -0.64
CA CYS A 298 -6.36 -7.59 0.79
C CYS A 298 -7.52 -6.81 1.43
N SER A 299 -8.74 -7.09 0.99
CA SER A 299 -9.92 -6.25 1.22
C SER A 299 -10.56 -6.38 2.60
N THR A 300 -10.25 -7.43 3.36
CA THR A 300 -10.80 -7.59 4.72
C THR A 300 -9.72 -7.38 5.76
N ALA A 301 -9.91 -6.42 6.66
CA ALA A 301 -9.02 -6.26 7.79
C ALA A 301 -9.13 -7.51 8.70
N PRO A 302 -8.03 -8.24 8.95
CA PRO A 302 -8.06 -9.30 9.95
C PRO A 302 -8.44 -8.70 11.30
N ARG A 303 -9.14 -9.48 12.13
CA ARG A 303 -9.57 -9.03 13.46
C ARG A 303 -8.40 -8.38 14.19
N PHE A 304 -8.65 -7.28 14.85
CA PHE A 304 -7.70 -6.34 15.47
C PHE A 304 -6.57 -7.01 16.28
N SER A 305 -6.83 -8.18 16.87
CA SER A 305 -5.86 -8.96 17.65
C SER A 305 -4.70 -9.51 16.81
N SER A 306 -4.96 -9.90 15.56
CA SER A 306 -3.94 -10.50 14.70
C SER A 306 -2.99 -9.45 14.12
N ILE A 307 -3.49 -8.27 13.72
CA ILE A 307 -2.64 -7.16 13.24
C ILE A 307 -1.72 -6.67 14.36
N SER A 308 -2.22 -6.55 15.60
CA SER A 308 -1.40 -6.12 16.73
C SER A 308 -0.28 -7.10 17.05
N ARG A 309 -0.52 -8.39 16.91
CA ARG A 309 0.51 -9.44 17.08
C ARG A 309 1.51 -9.46 15.92
N ALA A 310 1.03 -9.30 14.68
CA ALA A 310 1.87 -9.17 13.50
C ALA A 310 2.83 -7.99 13.62
N ARG A 311 2.37 -6.82 14.06
CA ARG A 311 3.21 -5.66 14.33
C ARG A 311 4.28 -5.93 15.38
N ARG A 312 3.93 -6.61 16.48
CA ARG A 312 4.91 -7.00 17.51
C ARG A 312 5.97 -7.94 16.94
N ALA A 313 5.56 -8.90 16.11
CA ALA A 313 6.49 -9.81 15.46
C ALA A 313 7.47 -9.09 14.53
N ILE A 314 7.01 -8.13 13.71
CA ILE A 314 7.88 -7.32 12.86
C ILE A 314 8.78 -6.40 13.67
N CYS A 315 8.26 -5.75 14.70
CA CYS A 315 9.06 -4.91 15.58
C CYS A 315 10.19 -5.72 16.24
N LEU A 316 9.91 -6.96 16.67
CA LEU A 316 10.92 -7.87 17.21
C LEU A 316 11.92 -8.36 16.15
N ILE A 317 11.47 -8.57 14.90
CA ILE A 317 12.34 -8.87 13.78
C ILE A 317 13.29 -7.70 13.52
N ARG A 318 12.77 -6.47 13.50
CA ARG A 318 13.54 -5.24 13.25
C ARG A 318 14.56 -4.92 14.35
N SER A 319 14.17 -5.04 15.62
CA SER A 319 15.01 -4.65 16.77
C SER A 319 16.12 -5.63 17.12
N GLY A 320 16.14 -6.82 16.54
CA GLY A 320 17.11 -7.86 16.91
C GLY A 320 16.92 -8.45 18.31
N GLN A 321 15.88 -8.04 19.02
CA GLN A 321 15.58 -8.57 20.34
C GLN A 321 15.17 -10.04 20.24
N ARG A 322 15.84 -10.92 20.99
CA ARG A 322 15.37 -12.30 21.16
C ARG A 322 14.00 -12.26 21.81
N SER A 323 12.97 -12.67 21.08
CA SER A 323 11.62 -12.72 21.60
C SER A 323 11.56 -13.68 22.80
N LYS A 324 11.32 -13.17 23.99
CA LYS A 324 10.71 -13.93 25.04
C LYS A 324 9.21 -14.07 24.73
N TRP A 325 8.90 -14.78 23.70
CA TRP A 325 7.55 -15.25 23.46
C TRP A 325 7.36 -16.48 24.35
N ALA A 326 6.97 -16.26 25.61
CA ALA A 326 6.23 -17.27 26.33
C ALA A 326 4.83 -17.28 25.73
N ALA A 327 4.41 -18.39 25.16
CA ALA A 327 3.01 -18.59 24.80
C ALA A 327 2.16 -18.27 26.04
N PRO A 328 1.05 -17.53 25.91
CA PRO A 328 0.16 -17.33 27.04
C PRO A 328 -0.28 -18.72 27.52
N ALA A 329 -0.04 -19.01 28.79
CA ALA A 329 -0.50 -20.23 29.45
C ALA A 329 -2.00 -20.36 29.17
N ASN A 330 -2.39 -21.45 28.54
CA ASN A 330 -3.77 -21.78 28.24
C ASN A 330 -4.50 -21.96 29.61
N PRO A 331 -5.50 -21.14 29.99
CA PRO A 331 -6.11 -21.20 31.30
C PRO A 331 -7.18 -22.30 31.44
N ARG A 332 -7.08 -23.36 30.65
CA ARG A 332 -8.03 -24.48 30.75
C ARG A 332 -7.27 -25.80 30.78
N PHE A 333 -6.90 -26.21 31.96
CA PHE A 333 -6.86 -27.61 32.43
C PHE A 333 -6.46 -27.59 33.92
N SER A 334 -7.40 -27.21 34.77
CA SER A 334 -7.44 -27.68 36.14
C SER A 334 -8.44 -28.84 36.18
N SER A 335 -7.93 -30.05 36.14
CA SER A 335 -8.70 -31.25 36.49
C SER A 335 -9.10 -31.18 37.96
N PRO A 336 -10.32 -31.50 38.35
CA PRO A 336 -10.65 -31.63 39.76
C PRO A 336 -10.02 -32.99 40.24
N SER A 337 -9.16 -32.92 41.23
CA SER A 337 -8.78 -34.04 42.04
C SER A 337 -9.95 -34.43 42.94
N SER A 338 -10.43 -35.64 42.76
CA SER A 338 -11.25 -36.35 43.73
C SER A 338 -10.49 -36.60 45.02
#